data_25255f833bb7b9ad820926f1430aca0c
#
_entry.id   25255f833bb7b9ad820926f1430aca0c
#
_cell.length_a   1.000
_cell.length_b   1.000
_cell.length_c   1.000
_cell.angle_alpha   90.00
_cell.angle_beta   90.00
_cell.angle_gamma   90.00
#
_symmetry.space_group_name_H-M   'P 1'
#
loop_
_entity.id
_entity.type
_entity.pdbx_description
1 polymer ?
#
loop_
_entity_poly.entity_id
_entity_poly.type
_entity_poly.pdbx_seq_one_letter_code
_entity_poly.pdbx_strand_id
1 'polypeptide(L)'
;MKEWKLVYRKRAKEDYQKIKSAGLGVKALTLLDILRKNPFQTPPPFEKLIGDLKGLYSRRINVQRRLVYRVEKKIKVVVVVRMWTHYQ
;
A
#
# COMPACT_ATOMS: atom_id res chain seq x y z
N MET A 1 11.13 -4.13 18.79
CA MET A 1 11.38 -3.51 17.49
C MET A 1 10.29 -2.51 17.17
N LYS A 2 10.69 -1.39 16.59
CA LYS A 2 9.73 -0.35 16.26
C LYS A 2 9.04 -0.69 14.95
N GLU A 3 7.73 -0.62 14.96
CA GLU A 3 6.96 -0.77 13.74
C GLU A 3 6.93 0.56 12.99
N TRP A 4 6.60 0.48 11.70
CA TRP A 4 6.43 1.65 10.88
C TRP A 4 5.03 2.21 11.10
N LYS A 5 4.92 3.53 11.15
CA LYS A 5 3.63 4.18 11.29
C LYS A 5 2.97 4.27 9.91
N LEU A 6 1.70 3.88 9.82
CA LEU A 6 0.93 4.02 8.58
C LEU A 6 0.11 5.30 8.64
N VAL A 7 0.19 6.07 7.58
CA VAL A 7 -0.60 7.28 7.39
C VAL A 7 -1.37 7.12 6.09
N TYR A 8 -2.64 7.51 6.08
CA TYR A 8 -3.51 7.31 4.93
C TYR A 8 -3.92 8.64 4.33
N ARG A 9 -3.74 8.77 3.02
CA ARG A 9 -4.27 9.91 2.32
C ARG A 9 -5.79 9.77 2.21
N LYS A 10 -6.47 10.90 2.00
CA LYS A 10 -7.92 10.91 1.91
C LYS A 10 -8.43 9.91 0.88
N ARG A 11 -7.82 9.90 -0.31
CA ARG A 11 -8.23 8.98 -1.37
C ARG A 11 -8.03 7.53 -0.99
N ALA A 12 -6.98 7.23 -0.23
CA ALA A 12 -6.77 5.86 0.23
C ALA A 12 -7.87 5.43 1.19
N LYS A 13 -8.32 6.33 2.06
CA LYS A 13 -9.43 6.03 2.97
C LYS A 13 -10.71 5.76 2.20
N GLU A 14 -10.98 6.54 1.17
CA GLU A 14 -12.15 6.34 0.31
C GLU A 14 -12.03 5.02 -0.44
N ASP A 15 -10.83 4.74 -0.95
CA ASP A 15 -10.58 3.49 -1.68
C ASP A 15 -10.80 2.27 -0.78
N TYR A 16 -10.47 2.38 0.51
CA TYR A 16 -10.64 1.25 1.42
C TYR A 16 -12.09 0.82 1.51
N GLN A 17 -13.02 1.75 1.45
CA GLN A 17 -14.44 1.38 1.46
C GLN A 17 -14.79 0.55 0.21
N LYS A 18 -14.21 0.90 -0.92
CA LYS A 18 -14.42 0.12 -2.16
C LYS A 18 -13.79 -1.26 -2.03
N ILE A 19 -12.62 -1.34 -1.43
CA ILE A 19 -11.92 -2.61 -1.19
C ILE A 19 -12.79 -3.52 -0.32
N LYS A 20 -13.35 -2.97 0.75
CA LYS A 20 -14.23 -3.74 1.63
C LYS A 20 -15.48 -4.22 0.88
N SER A 21 -16.10 -3.34 0.12
CA SER A 21 -17.30 -3.69 -0.64
C SER A 21 -17.03 -4.76 -1.68
N ALA A 22 -15.82 -4.82 -2.19
CA ALA A 22 -15.43 -5.83 -3.17
C ALA A 22 -14.99 -7.16 -2.54
N GLY A 23 -15.09 -7.28 -1.21
CA GLY A 23 -14.68 -8.50 -0.52
C GLY A 23 -13.18 -8.65 -0.37
N LEU A 24 -12.42 -7.58 -0.53
CA LEU A 24 -10.95 -7.62 -0.49
C LEU A 24 -10.37 -7.07 0.81
N GLY A 25 -11.22 -6.83 1.80
CA GLY A 25 -10.77 -6.21 3.04
C GLY A 25 -9.68 -6.98 3.75
N VAL A 26 -9.82 -8.31 3.86
CA VAL A 26 -8.83 -9.13 4.54
C VAL A 26 -7.49 -9.09 3.84
N LYS A 27 -7.49 -9.18 2.51
CA LYS A 27 -6.26 -9.12 1.74
C LYS A 27 -5.56 -7.76 1.91
N ALA A 28 -6.33 -6.68 1.89
CA ALA A 28 -5.78 -5.35 2.09
C ALA A 28 -5.19 -5.19 3.48
N LEU A 29 -5.90 -5.65 4.51
CA LEU A 29 -5.41 -5.56 5.88
C LEU A 29 -4.14 -6.36 6.08
N THR A 30 -4.05 -7.52 5.45
CA THR A 30 -2.83 -8.34 5.51
C THR A 30 -1.64 -7.58 4.93
N LEU A 31 -1.83 -6.92 3.79
CA LEU A 31 -0.76 -6.13 3.19
C LEU A 31 -0.37 -4.94 4.07
N LEU A 32 -1.37 -4.25 4.63
CA LEU A 32 -1.10 -3.12 5.51
C LEU A 32 -0.30 -3.55 6.74
N ASP A 33 -0.61 -4.73 7.28
CA ASP A 33 0.12 -5.25 8.42
C ASP A 33 1.58 -5.53 8.04
N ILE A 34 1.81 -6.05 6.85
CA ILE A 34 3.16 -6.28 6.33
C ILE A 34 3.91 -4.95 6.23
N LEU A 35 3.26 -3.92 5.70
CA LEU A 35 3.90 -2.61 5.58
C LEU A 35 4.26 -2.04 6.94
N ARG A 36 3.43 -2.28 7.95
CA ARG A 36 3.69 -1.80 9.29
C ARG A 36 4.95 -2.46 9.87
N LYS A 37 5.16 -3.73 9.57
CA LYS A 37 6.32 -4.46 10.07
C LYS A 37 7.56 -4.19 9.26
N ASN A 38 7.44 -4.24 7.95
CA ASN A 38 8.56 -4.00 7.03
C ASN A 38 8.03 -3.70 5.62
N PRO A 39 8.00 -2.42 5.22
CA PRO A 39 7.46 -2.05 3.92
C PRO A 39 8.24 -2.59 2.73
N PHE A 40 9.41 -3.14 2.96
CA PHE A 40 10.23 -3.72 1.89
C PHE A 40 10.28 -5.24 1.94
N GLN A 41 9.43 -5.85 2.77
CA GLN A 41 9.40 -7.31 2.89
C GLN A 41 8.99 -7.99 1.58
N THR A 42 9.68 -9.06 1.24
CA THR A 42 9.31 -9.95 0.14
C THR A 42 9.44 -11.39 0.63
N PRO A 43 8.57 -12.31 0.22
CA PRO A 43 7.29 -12.07 -0.40
C PRO A 43 6.32 -11.36 0.54
N PRO A 44 5.23 -10.75 0.08
CA PRO A 44 4.82 -10.67 -1.32
C PRO A 44 5.64 -9.66 -2.09
N PRO A 45 5.68 -9.75 -3.42
CA PRO A 45 6.49 -8.83 -4.22
C PRO A 45 5.91 -7.42 -4.23
N PHE A 46 6.77 -6.45 -4.42
CA PHE A 46 6.37 -5.08 -4.67
C PHE A 46 7.13 -4.54 -5.87
N GLU A 47 6.61 -3.48 -6.46
CA GLU A 47 7.23 -2.85 -7.60
C GLU A 47 7.53 -1.38 -7.28
N LYS A 48 8.67 -0.90 -7.74
CA LYS A 48 8.97 0.52 -7.71
C LYS A 48 8.35 1.14 -8.95
N LEU A 49 7.57 2.20 -8.76
CA LEU A 49 6.97 2.88 -9.88
C LEU A 49 7.94 3.88 -10.47
N ILE A 50 7.78 4.18 -11.75
CA ILE A 50 8.70 5.03 -12.50
C ILE A 50 7.94 6.20 -13.11
N GLY A 51 8.70 7.09 -13.77
CA GLY A 51 8.12 8.26 -14.43
C GLY A 51 7.55 9.23 -13.41
N ASP A 52 6.36 9.70 -13.66
CA ASP A 52 5.68 10.66 -12.79
C ASP A 52 5.36 10.07 -11.42
N LEU A 53 5.43 8.74 -11.30
CA LEU A 53 5.11 8.05 -10.05
C LEU A 53 6.38 7.61 -9.31
N LYS A 54 7.53 8.13 -9.72
CA LYS A 54 8.79 7.79 -9.07
C LYS A 54 8.73 8.12 -7.58
N GLY A 55 9.23 7.21 -6.77
CA GLY A 55 9.18 7.34 -5.31
C GLY A 55 8.04 6.61 -4.68
N LEU A 56 7.13 6.07 -5.48
CA LEU A 56 6.03 5.26 -4.98
C LEU A 56 6.30 3.79 -5.23
N TYR A 57 5.68 2.95 -4.40
CA TYR A 57 5.74 1.50 -4.50
C TYR A 57 4.34 0.97 -4.66
N SER A 58 4.23 -0.20 -5.26
CA SER A 58 2.95 -0.84 -5.52
C SER A 58 3.00 -2.30 -5.11
N ARG A 59 1.97 -2.77 -4.41
CA ARG A 59 1.77 -4.19 -4.12
C ARG A 59 0.40 -4.60 -4.62
N ARG A 60 0.32 -5.82 -5.13
CA ARG A 60 -0.94 -6.34 -5.65
C ARG A 60 -1.84 -6.78 -4.52
N ILE A 61 -3.08 -6.29 -4.50
CA ILE A 61 -4.12 -6.78 -3.60
C ILE A 61 -4.78 -7.99 -4.25
N ASN A 62 -5.14 -7.86 -5.52
CA ASN A 62 -5.58 -8.98 -6.35
C ASN A 62 -5.15 -8.69 -7.79
N VAL A 63 -5.68 -9.44 -8.75
CA VAL A 63 -5.29 -9.30 -10.16
C VAL A 63 -5.51 -7.87 -10.67
N GLN A 64 -6.56 -7.20 -10.21
CA GLN A 64 -6.96 -5.90 -10.74
C GLN A 64 -6.60 -4.71 -9.87
N ARG A 65 -6.45 -4.91 -8.57
CA ARG A 65 -6.31 -3.78 -7.63
C ARG A 65 -4.96 -3.80 -6.96
N ARG A 66 -4.40 -2.60 -6.78
CA ARG A 66 -3.08 -2.44 -6.18
C ARG A 66 -3.12 -1.42 -5.06
N LEU A 67 -2.28 -1.68 -4.06
CA LEU A 67 -2.01 -0.79 -2.96
C LEU A 67 -0.76 0.03 -3.32
N VAL A 68 -0.90 1.35 -3.34
CA VAL A 68 0.22 2.25 -3.69
C VAL A 68 0.61 3.03 -2.45
N TYR A 69 1.91 3.06 -2.17
CA TYR A 69 2.40 3.69 -0.96
C TYR A 69 3.76 4.33 -1.18
N ARG A 70 4.11 5.24 -0.27
CA ARG A 70 5.43 5.89 -0.22
C ARG A 70 6.07 5.59 1.12
N VAL A 71 7.39 5.43 1.14
CA VAL A 71 8.12 5.11 2.37
C VAL A 71 9.00 6.29 2.73
N GLU A 72 8.79 6.84 3.94
CA GLU A 72 9.61 7.91 4.48
C GLU A 72 10.54 7.29 5.50
N LYS A 73 11.74 6.93 5.05
CA LYS A 73 12.66 6.14 5.85
C LYS A 73 13.13 6.85 7.11
N LYS A 74 13.41 8.14 7.00
CA LYS A 74 13.99 8.88 8.12
C LYS A 74 13.07 8.91 9.34
N ILE A 75 11.77 8.99 9.10
CA ILE A 75 10.80 9.09 10.19
C ILE A 75 9.99 7.82 10.37
N LYS A 76 10.33 6.78 9.62
CA LYS A 76 9.69 5.46 9.68
C LYS A 76 8.18 5.55 9.51
N VAL A 77 7.77 6.23 8.46
CA VAL A 77 6.36 6.39 8.12
C VAL A 77 6.11 5.84 6.73
N VAL A 78 5.02 5.12 6.58
CA VAL A 78 4.53 4.65 5.29
C VAL A 78 3.26 5.42 4.99
N VAL A 79 3.25 6.13 3.86
CA VAL A 79 2.07 6.89 3.44
C VAL A 79 1.32 6.06 2.41
N VAL A 80 0.11 5.63 2.76
CA VAL A 80 -0.73 4.88 1.84
C VAL A 80 -1.45 5.89 0.95
N VAL A 81 -1.15 5.84 -0.35
CA VAL A 81 -1.61 6.84 -1.31
C VAL A 81 -2.91 6.42 -1.96
N ARG A 82 -3.00 5.17 -2.40
CA ARG A 82 -4.19 4.64 -3.06
C ARG A 82 -4.34 3.16 -2.74
N MET A 83 -5.57 2.65 -2.81
CA MET A 83 -5.84 1.23 -2.60
C MET A 83 -6.75 0.61 -3.65
N TRP A 84 -7.30 1.43 -4.55
CA TRP A 84 -8.25 0.95 -5.55
C TRP A 84 -7.73 1.15 -6.96
N THR A 85 -6.42 1.42 -7.09
CA THR A 85 -5.83 1.72 -8.39
C THR A 85 -5.58 0.46 -9.21
N HIS A 86 -5.51 0.66 -10.50
CA HIS A 86 -5.25 -0.38 -11.46
C HIS A 86 -4.07 0.07 -12.33
N TYR A 87 -2.89 -0.45 -12.03
CA TYR A 87 -1.69 -0.19 -12.81
C TYR A 87 -1.33 -1.42 -13.60
N GLN A 88 -0.87 -1.18 -14.77
CA GLN A 88 -0.38 -2.26 -15.62
C GLN A 88 1.13 -2.29 -15.64
#